data_34fa3d50c7ee422c849e14a6d9661d8d
#
_entry.id   34fa3d50c7ee422c849e14a6d9661d8d
#
_cell.length_a   1.000
_cell.length_b   1.000
_cell.length_c   1.000
_cell.angle_alpha   90.00
_cell.angle_beta   90.00
_cell.angle_gamma   90.00
#
_symmetry.space_group_name_H-M   'P 1'
#
loop_
_entity.id
_entity.type
_entity.pdbx_description
1 polymer ?
#
loop_
_entity_poly.entity_id
_entity_poly.type
_entity_poly.pdbx_seq_one_letter_code
_entity_poly.pdbx_strand_id
1 'polypeptide(L)'
;GDVTGSDHVVWRMNRLTPYVASPLLYDDTLYHLRHNQNVLVRMDPTTGKLRGELLRLEGIRDFIFASPVGAAGRIYVTGRDGTTVVLKHPSGNEAFENAVLAVNRLEDSFSASPALVDREFYLRGERFLYCLAE
;
A
#
# COMPACT_ATOMS: atom_id res chain seq x y z
N GLY A 1 -0.98 20.25 -22.42
CA GLY A 1 -2.26 20.08 -23.09
C GLY A 1 -3.09 18.95 -22.48
N ASP A 2 -4.32 18.79 -22.92
CA ASP A 2 -5.19 17.68 -22.50
C ASP A 2 -4.74 16.40 -23.20
N VAL A 3 -4.41 15.38 -22.41
CA VAL A 3 -3.96 14.06 -22.90
C VAL A 3 -5.06 12.99 -22.78
N THR A 4 -6.27 13.37 -22.35
CA THR A 4 -7.42 12.45 -22.19
C THR A 4 -7.76 11.83 -23.56
N GLY A 5 -7.72 10.51 -23.64
CA GLY A 5 -8.00 9.78 -24.90
C GLY A 5 -6.88 9.77 -25.91
N SER A 6 -5.67 10.24 -25.57
CA SER A 6 -4.47 10.11 -26.41
C SER A 6 -3.70 8.82 -26.12
N ASP A 7 -2.75 8.47 -26.97
CA ASP A 7 -1.86 7.31 -26.80
C ASP A 7 -0.89 7.45 -25.59
N HIS A 8 -0.85 8.63 -24.96
CA HIS A 8 -0.13 8.84 -23.71
C HIS A 8 -0.83 8.18 -22.51
N VAL A 9 -2.12 7.86 -22.62
CA VAL A 9 -2.85 7.07 -21.61
C VAL A 9 -2.75 5.60 -21.99
N VAL A 10 -1.73 4.91 -21.47
CA VAL A 10 -1.43 3.52 -21.78
C VAL A 10 -2.57 2.58 -21.36
N TRP A 11 -3.14 2.81 -20.19
CA TRP A 11 -4.33 2.11 -19.71
C TRP A 11 -5.08 2.94 -18.68
N ARG A 12 -6.33 2.60 -18.44
CA ARG A 12 -7.17 3.19 -17.40
C ARG A 12 -8.08 2.15 -16.78
N MET A 13 -8.41 2.31 -15.51
CA MET A 13 -9.39 1.48 -14.81
C MET A 13 -10.39 2.34 -14.06
N ASN A 14 -11.60 1.82 -13.90
CA ASN A 14 -12.71 2.48 -13.20
C ASN A 14 -13.30 1.62 -12.07
N ARG A 15 -12.64 0.52 -11.74
CA ARG A 15 -13.01 -0.41 -10.66
C ARG A 15 -11.81 -0.66 -9.78
N LEU A 16 -12.02 -1.00 -8.52
CA LEU A 16 -10.99 -1.29 -7.52
C LEU A 16 -10.02 -0.12 -7.27
N THR A 17 -10.37 1.08 -7.68
CA THR A 17 -9.50 2.27 -7.61
C THR A 17 -9.30 2.71 -6.16
N PRO A 18 -8.14 3.33 -5.83
CA PRO A 18 -7.92 3.94 -4.53
C PRO A 18 -8.80 5.20 -4.34
N TYR A 19 -9.04 5.58 -3.08
CA TYR A 19 -9.77 6.79 -2.74
C TYR A 19 -8.83 7.99 -2.51
N VAL A 20 -7.95 7.87 -1.52
CA VAL A 20 -6.99 8.93 -1.12
C VAL A 20 -5.56 8.45 -1.29
N ALA A 21 -5.29 7.19 -0.89
CA ALA A 21 -3.96 6.62 -0.89
C ALA A 21 -3.37 6.57 -2.31
N SER A 22 -2.13 7.02 -2.46
CA SER A 22 -1.40 6.90 -3.74
C SER A 22 -1.03 5.44 -4.01
N PRO A 23 -0.97 5.01 -5.27
CA PRO A 23 -0.38 3.73 -5.62
C PRO A 23 1.12 3.70 -5.30
N LEU A 24 1.62 2.52 -5.00
CA LEU A 24 3.04 2.23 -4.82
C LEU A 24 3.53 1.36 -5.98
N LEU A 25 4.48 1.83 -6.75
CA LEU A 25 5.26 0.97 -7.62
C LEU A 25 6.47 0.45 -6.85
N TYR A 26 6.54 -0.87 -6.66
CA TYR A 26 7.65 -1.53 -5.99
C TYR A 26 8.13 -2.70 -6.85
N ASP A 27 9.39 -2.63 -7.26
CA ASP A 27 9.96 -3.47 -8.31
C ASP A 27 9.07 -3.44 -9.58
N ASP A 28 8.54 -4.58 -9.98
CA ASP A 28 7.71 -4.75 -11.18
C ASP A 28 6.20 -4.77 -10.89
N THR A 29 5.78 -4.44 -9.67
CA THR A 29 4.39 -4.57 -9.23
C THR A 29 3.82 -3.24 -8.73
N LEU A 30 2.65 -2.87 -9.26
CA LEU A 30 1.87 -1.74 -8.78
C LEU A 30 0.91 -2.20 -7.68
N TYR A 31 1.05 -1.59 -6.51
CA TYR A 31 0.20 -1.82 -5.35
C TYR A 31 -0.73 -0.65 -5.14
N HIS A 32 -1.99 -0.90 -4.87
CA HIS A 32 -2.91 0.14 -4.40
C HIS A 32 -4.02 -0.47 -3.52
N LEU A 33 -4.71 0.39 -2.79
CA LEU A 33 -5.84 0.00 -1.97
C LEU A 33 -7.13 0.08 -2.78
N ARG A 34 -8.05 -0.82 -2.53
CA ARG A 34 -9.41 -0.73 -3.05
C ARG A 34 -10.18 0.32 -2.25
N HIS A 35 -10.43 1.48 -2.85
CA HIS A 35 -11.07 2.60 -2.17
C HIS A 35 -10.29 2.96 -0.89
N ASN A 36 -10.95 3.20 0.23
CA ASN A 36 -10.33 3.35 1.56
C ASN A 36 -10.46 2.07 2.43
N GLN A 37 -10.76 0.95 1.79
CA GLN A 37 -10.94 -0.34 2.45
C GLN A 37 -9.60 -1.02 2.73
N ASN A 38 -9.63 -1.99 3.65
CA ASN A 38 -8.49 -2.83 3.99
C ASN A 38 -8.26 -3.97 2.98
N VAL A 39 -8.27 -3.64 1.69
CA VAL A 39 -8.04 -4.59 0.60
C VAL A 39 -6.93 -4.06 -0.29
N LEU A 40 -5.84 -4.80 -0.37
CA LEU A 40 -4.71 -4.51 -1.23
C LEU A 40 -4.87 -5.18 -2.59
N VAL A 41 -4.61 -4.41 -3.64
CA VAL A 41 -4.66 -4.83 -5.04
C VAL A 41 -3.24 -4.84 -5.59
N ARG A 42 -2.88 -5.88 -6.35
CA ARG A 42 -1.64 -5.97 -7.14
C ARG A 42 -1.95 -5.91 -8.62
N MET A 43 -1.13 -5.20 -9.35
CA MET A 43 -1.29 -5.04 -10.80
C MET A 43 0.04 -5.06 -11.52
N ASP A 44 -0.02 -5.46 -12.76
CA ASP A 44 1.04 -5.22 -13.73
C ASP A 44 1.01 -3.72 -14.13
N PRO A 45 2.08 -2.96 -13.91
CA PRO A 45 2.09 -1.52 -14.18
C PRO A 45 2.03 -1.18 -15.67
N THR A 46 2.43 -2.10 -16.55
CA THR A 46 2.47 -1.87 -18.00
C THR A 46 1.13 -2.13 -18.67
N THR A 47 0.37 -3.08 -18.16
CA THR A 47 -0.89 -3.53 -18.78
C THR A 47 -2.14 -3.16 -17.98
N GLY A 48 -2.00 -2.76 -16.72
CA GLY A 48 -3.13 -2.52 -15.83
C GLY A 48 -3.91 -3.78 -15.44
N LYS A 49 -3.36 -4.98 -15.69
CA LYS A 49 -4.01 -6.25 -15.34
C LYS A 49 -3.72 -6.63 -13.89
N LEU A 50 -4.70 -7.24 -13.23
CA LEU A 50 -4.52 -7.78 -11.89
C LEU A 50 -3.47 -8.89 -11.87
N ARG A 51 -2.66 -8.92 -10.81
CA ARG A 51 -1.73 -10.01 -10.50
C ARG A 51 -2.26 -10.80 -9.30
N GLY A 52 -2.91 -11.93 -9.56
CA GLY A 52 -3.47 -12.81 -8.54
C GLY A 52 -4.72 -12.25 -7.86
N GLU A 53 -5.01 -12.75 -6.68
CA GLU A 53 -6.20 -12.41 -5.91
C GLU A 53 -6.02 -11.12 -5.10
N LEU A 54 -7.14 -10.53 -4.68
CA LEU A 54 -7.18 -9.39 -3.78
C LEU A 54 -6.84 -9.85 -2.36
N LEU A 55 -5.94 -9.14 -1.69
CA LEU A 55 -5.57 -9.45 -0.31
C LEU A 55 -6.34 -8.57 0.68
N ARG A 56 -7.14 -9.20 1.55
CA ARG A 56 -7.69 -8.52 2.72
C ARG A 56 -6.61 -8.39 3.79
N LEU A 57 -6.39 -7.17 4.23
CA LEU A 57 -5.42 -6.85 5.29
C LEU A 57 -6.08 -7.05 6.66
N GLU A 58 -6.04 -8.29 7.13
CA GLU A 58 -6.56 -8.62 8.45
C GLU A 58 -5.75 -7.92 9.54
N GLY A 59 -6.44 -7.44 10.57
CA GLY A 59 -5.84 -6.65 11.65
C GLY A 59 -6.14 -5.16 11.57
N ILE A 60 -6.23 -4.57 10.38
CA ILE A 60 -6.69 -3.18 10.22
C ILE A 60 -8.22 -3.16 10.29
N ARG A 61 -8.77 -2.39 11.23
CA ARG A 61 -10.22 -2.32 11.52
C ARG A 61 -10.88 -1.03 11.08
N ASP A 62 -10.09 -0.02 10.73
CA ASP A 62 -10.57 1.29 10.27
C ASP A 62 -10.16 1.52 8.80
N PHE A 63 -10.48 2.68 8.27
CA PHE A 63 -10.09 3.12 6.93
C PHE A 63 -8.57 3.23 6.79
N ILE A 64 -8.09 3.15 5.54
CA ILE A 64 -6.69 3.36 5.19
C ILE A 64 -6.60 4.59 4.29
N PHE A 65 -5.98 5.66 4.78
CA PHE A 65 -5.71 6.89 4.02
C PHE A 65 -4.23 7.03 3.67
N ALA A 66 -3.36 6.48 4.51
CA ALA A 66 -1.93 6.42 4.24
C ALA A 66 -1.63 5.59 2.98
N SER A 67 -0.74 6.08 2.14
CA SER A 67 -0.26 5.32 0.99
C SER A 67 0.62 4.14 1.44
N PRO A 68 0.54 2.98 0.78
CA PRO A 68 1.50 1.90 0.99
C PRO A 68 2.92 2.38 0.71
N VAL A 69 3.89 1.84 1.44
CA VAL A 69 5.32 2.08 1.19
C VAL A 69 6.08 0.77 1.12
N GLY A 70 7.20 0.73 0.39
CA GLY A 70 7.97 -0.48 0.15
C GLY A 70 9.45 -0.29 0.44
N ALA A 71 10.07 -1.24 1.15
CA ALA A 71 11.51 -1.31 1.38
C ALA A 71 11.94 -2.74 1.72
N ALA A 72 13.18 -3.08 1.37
CA ALA A 72 13.84 -4.35 1.75
C ALA A 72 12.96 -5.60 1.49
N GLY A 73 12.29 -5.66 0.34
CA GLY A 73 11.41 -6.77 -0.02
C GLY A 73 10.11 -6.85 0.77
N ARG A 74 9.70 -5.75 1.40
CA ARG A 74 8.47 -5.66 2.20
C ARG A 74 7.58 -4.50 1.76
N ILE A 75 6.29 -4.67 1.93
CA ILE A 75 5.26 -3.65 1.74
C ILE A 75 4.62 -3.36 3.10
N TYR A 76 4.51 -2.10 3.44
CA TYR A 76 3.93 -1.63 4.70
C TYR A 76 2.63 -0.89 4.41
N VAL A 77 1.56 -1.28 5.08
CA VAL A 77 0.25 -0.62 4.98
C VAL A 77 -0.24 -0.23 6.36
N THR A 78 -0.44 1.07 6.56
CA THR A 78 -0.82 1.64 7.86
C THR A 78 -2.27 2.10 7.84
N GLY A 79 -3.08 1.58 8.75
CA GLY A 79 -4.48 1.95 8.97
C GLY A 79 -4.63 3.12 9.95
N ARG A 80 -5.79 3.76 9.91
CA ARG A 80 -6.12 4.86 10.83
C ARG A 80 -6.20 4.42 12.30
N ASP A 81 -6.49 3.15 12.53
CA ASP A 81 -6.53 2.56 13.89
C ASP A 81 -5.16 2.32 14.54
N GLY A 82 -4.09 2.77 13.91
CA GLY A 82 -2.73 2.61 14.40
C GLY A 82 -2.07 1.29 14.01
N THR A 83 -2.77 0.42 13.29
CA THR A 83 -2.25 -0.87 12.87
C THR A 83 -1.45 -0.73 11.58
N THR A 84 -0.24 -1.28 11.56
CA THR A 84 0.58 -1.43 10.35
C THR A 84 0.74 -2.91 10.03
N VAL A 85 0.26 -3.33 8.86
CA VAL A 85 0.49 -4.67 8.32
C VAL A 85 1.75 -4.64 7.47
N VAL A 86 2.65 -5.57 7.74
CA VAL A 86 3.91 -5.78 7.00
C VAL A 86 3.75 -7.03 6.15
N LEU A 87 3.95 -6.88 4.84
CA LEU A 87 3.80 -7.95 3.87
C LEU A 87 5.14 -8.26 3.21
N LYS A 88 5.40 -9.52 2.92
CA LYS A 88 6.46 -9.91 2.00
C LYS A 88 6.08 -9.46 0.58
N HIS A 89 7.00 -8.79 -0.12
CA HIS A 89 6.85 -8.59 -1.56
C HIS A 89 7.09 -9.92 -2.27
N PRO A 90 6.09 -10.47 -2.98
CA PRO A 90 6.29 -11.70 -3.74
C PRO A 90 7.08 -11.43 -5.01
N SER A 91 7.96 -12.32 -5.37
CA SER A 91 8.70 -12.25 -6.63
C SER A 91 7.81 -12.68 -7.80
N GLY A 92 7.70 -11.86 -8.83
CA GLY A 92 6.97 -12.18 -10.06
C GLY A 92 5.50 -12.53 -9.81
N ASN A 93 5.06 -13.72 -10.23
CA ASN A 93 3.67 -14.19 -10.13
C ASN A 93 3.38 -15.05 -8.89
N GLU A 94 4.24 -15.02 -7.87
CA GLU A 94 3.98 -15.75 -6.63
C GLU A 94 2.63 -15.30 -6.02
N ALA A 95 1.89 -16.27 -5.46
CA ALA A 95 0.65 -15.99 -4.75
C ALA A 95 0.90 -15.16 -3.49
N PHE A 96 -0.09 -14.39 -3.08
CA PHE A 96 -0.04 -13.65 -1.81
C PHE A 96 -0.32 -14.54 -0.57
N GLU A 97 -0.41 -15.85 -0.77
CA GLU A 97 -0.61 -16.79 0.34
C GLU A 97 0.52 -16.64 1.36
N ASN A 98 0.14 -16.45 2.61
CA ASN A 98 1.08 -16.22 3.73
C ASN A 98 1.99 -14.98 3.58
N ALA A 99 1.57 -13.97 2.83
CA ALA A 99 2.36 -12.75 2.63
C ALA A 99 2.49 -11.89 3.91
N VAL A 100 1.59 -12.01 4.89
CA VAL A 100 1.64 -11.24 6.13
C VAL A 100 2.80 -11.70 7.00
N LEU A 101 3.80 -10.82 7.18
CA LEU A 101 4.97 -11.09 8.02
C LEU A 101 4.75 -10.61 9.46
N ALA A 102 4.06 -9.49 9.64
CA ALA A 102 3.79 -8.90 10.95
C ALA A 102 2.55 -8.00 10.91
N VAL A 103 1.93 -7.85 12.07
CA VAL A 103 0.89 -6.86 12.35
C VAL A 103 1.30 -6.12 13.60
N ASN A 104 1.68 -4.86 13.46
CA ASN A 104 2.17 -4.01 14.54
C ASN A 104 1.15 -2.92 14.85
N ARG A 105 1.17 -2.38 16.06
CA ARG A 105 0.26 -1.31 16.46
C ARG A 105 0.94 -0.24 17.29
N LEU A 106 0.61 1.00 16.98
CA LEU A 106 0.86 2.18 17.82
C LEU A 106 -0.48 2.78 18.28
N GLU A 107 -0.54 3.27 19.51
CA GLU A 107 -1.75 3.90 20.06
C GLU A 107 -1.90 5.35 19.58
N ASP A 108 -2.08 5.51 18.28
CA ASP A 108 -2.34 6.79 17.61
C ASP A 108 -3.14 6.55 16.33
N SER A 109 -3.60 7.60 15.67
CA SER A 109 -4.32 7.55 14.41
C SER A 109 -3.45 8.09 13.28
N PHE A 110 -3.37 7.33 12.17
CA PHE A 110 -2.49 7.67 11.05
C PHE A 110 -3.28 7.88 9.76
N SER A 111 -3.18 9.07 9.20
CA SER A 111 -3.72 9.41 7.87
C SER A 111 -2.62 9.78 6.88
N ALA A 112 -1.46 10.20 7.38
CA ALA A 112 -0.30 10.51 6.55
C ALA A 112 0.46 9.25 6.16
N SER A 113 0.99 9.24 4.93
CA SER A 113 1.83 8.16 4.45
C SER A 113 3.17 8.12 5.20
N PRO A 114 3.71 6.92 5.51
CA PRO A 114 5.01 6.79 6.12
C PRO A 114 6.13 7.29 5.22
N ALA A 115 7.24 7.72 5.82
CA ALA A 115 8.51 7.93 5.12
C ALA A 115 9.52 6.88 5.58
N LEU A 116 10.27 6.35 4.61
CA LEU A 116 11.34 5.37 4.85
C LEU A 116 12.67 6.01 4.52
N VAL A 117 13.61 5.97 5.48
CA VAL A 117 14.96 6.49 5.30
C VAL A 117 15.93 5.50 5.93
N ASP A 118 16.81 4.92 5.13
CA ASP A 118 17.77 3.89 5.57
C ASP A 118 17.11 2.75 6.35
N ARG A 119 17.27 2.69 7.67
CA ARG A 119 16.70 1.71 8.58
C ARG A 119 15.59 2.27 9.46
N GLU A 120 15.15 3.47 9.16
CA GLU A 120 14.18 4.20 9.97
C GLU A 120 12.86 4.34 9.24
N PHE A 121 11.78 4.22 10.00
CA PHE A 121 10.41 4.30 9.54
C PHE A 121 9.72 5.45 10.29
N TYR A 122 9.41 6.52 9.58
CA TYR A 122 8.79 7.71 10.15
C TYR A 122 7.27 7.69 9.91
N LEU A 123 6.51 7.81 10.99
CA LEU A 123 5.06 7.86 10.99
C LEU A 123 4.57 9.14 11.66
N ARG A 124 3.76 9.93 10.94
CA ARG A 124 3.07 11.08 11.53
C ARG A 124 1.67 10.65 11.96
N GLY A 125 1.48 10.50 13.26
CA GLY A 125 0.20 10.28 13.90
C GLY A 125 -0.56 11.58 14.19
N GLU A 126 -1.77 11.46 14.73
CA GLU A 126 -2.57 12.61 15.13
C GLU A 126 -1.91 13.36 16.30
N ARG A 127 -1.32 12.62 17.25
CA ARG A 127 -0.69 13.17 18.46
C ARG A 127 0.83 13.35 18.34
N PHE A 128 1.52 12.44 17.64
CA PHE A 128 2.98 12.39 17.65
C PHE A 128 3.57 12.17 16.25
N LEU A 129 4.83 12.53 16.10
CA LEU A 129 5.70 12.03 15.05
C LEU A 129 6.59 10.93 15.64
N TYR A 130 6.53 9.75 15.04
CA TYR A 130 7.29 8.57 15.46
C TYR A 130 8.45 8.33 14.51
N CYS A 131 9.59 7.95 15.07
CA CYS A 131 10.70 7.31 14.38
C CYS A 131 10.86 5.90 14.94
N LEU A 132 10.67 4.90 14.10
CA LEU A 132 10.87 3.50 14.44
C LEU A 132 12.14 3.01 13.73
N ALA A 133 13.03 2.37 14.46
CA ALA A 133 14.26 1.77 13.94
C ALA A 133 14.37 0.31 14.40
N GLU A 134 15.06 -0.52 13.58
CA GLU A 134 15.43 -1.89 13.97
C GLU A 134 16.71 -1.89 14.82
#